data_944eae531a4a0bc589051edf8392352d
#
_entry.id   944eae531a4a0bc589051edf8392352d
#
_cell.length_a   1.000
_cell.length_b   1.000
_cell.length_c   1.000
_cell.angle_alpha   90.00
_cell.angle_beta   90.00
_cell.angle_gamma   90.00
#
_symmetry.space_group_name_H-M   'P 1'
#
loop_
_entity.id
_entity.type
_entity.pdbx_description
1 polymer ?
#
loop_
_entity_poly.entity_id
_entity_poly.type
_entity_poly.pdbx_seq_one_letter_code
_entity_poly.pdbx_strand_id
1 'polypeptide(L)'
;MPTIFTRGAASARGFGLFGGAAGGGGGLWSWGLGTSGRLGLGNLTSYSSPKQVGALITWAMVSAKDALSLSIKTDGTMWSWGLNDKGQLGLGDITNRSSPVQIGALTTWSKVSSGGGFSFAIKTDGTMWSWGYNAFGNLGLGNTTNYSSPKQVGALTTWSKISAAGGYFGFAIKTDGTMWSWGRGFSGNLGLGNTTNYNSPKQVGALTTWATLGYGSKHQSAIKTDGTLWAWGLNSYGQLGLGNATNYSSPKQIGALTTWSKAAAGLYSSLALKTDGTLWSWGRNNYGQLGLGNATNYSSPKQIGALTTWSKISSSGYSVQVIKTDGTMWSWGNNSSGQLGLGDALNRSSPVQVGALTTWSMPSSGGDFSLAIKT
;
A
#
# COMPACT_ATOMS: atom_id res chain seq x y z
N MET A 1 -51.64 -10.15 21.36
CA MET A 1 -50.78 -10.25 20.21
C MET A 1 -49.43 -9.63 20.57
N PRO A 2 -48.31 -10.40 20.62
CA PRO A 2 -47.01 -9.84 20.92
C PRO A 2 -46.32 -9.39 19.62
N THR A 3 -45.86 -8.16 19.59
CA THR A 3 -45.09 -7.51 18.52
C THR A 3 -43.68 -8.10 18.49
N ILE A 4 -43.32 -8.66 17.35
CA ILE A 4 -41.97 -9.18 17.07
C ILE A 4 -41.08 -8.01 16.65
N PHE A 5 -40.06 -7.71 17.47
CA PHE A 5 -38.97 -6.81 17.10
C PHE A 5 -37.97 -7.60 16.24
N THR A 6 -37.91 -7.32 14.95
CA THR A 6 -36.85 -7.77 14.07
C THR A 6 -35.58 -6.96 14.37
N ARG A 7 -34.54 -7.61 14.91
CA ARG A 7 -33.20 -7.06 15.00
C ARG A 7 -32.62 -6.93 13.59
N GLY A 8 -32.40 -5.70 13.14
CA GLY A 8 -31.65 -5.41 11.93
C GLY A 8 -30.21 -5.88 12.10
N ALA A 9 -29.75 -6.70 11.16
CA ALA A 9 -28.35 -7.12 11.07
C ALA A 9 -27.48 -5.89 10.74
N ALA A 10 -26.61 -5.51 11.67
CA ALA A 10 -25.57 -4.52 11.43
C ALA A 10 -24.56 -5.13 10.43
N SER A 11 -24.56 -4.62 9.20
CA SER A 11 -23.57 -5.00 8.22
C SER A 11 -22.18 -4.52 8.68
N ALA A 12 -21.29 -5.44 9.00
CA ALA A 12 -19.88 -5.16 9.25
C ALA A 12 -19.26 -4.58 7.97
N ARG A 13 -19.11 -3.27 7.90
CA ARG A 13 -18.32 -2.61 6.86
C ARG A 13 -16.86 -2.95 7.10
N GLY A 14 -16.34 -3.92 6.36
CA GLY A 14 -14.92 -4.24 6.32
C GLY A 14 -14.14 -3.08 5.68
N PHE A 15 -13.48 -2.27 6.48
CA PHE A 15 -12.54 -1.25 6.01
C PHE A 15 -11.24 -1.94 5.57
N GLY A 16 -11.11 -2.23 4.26
CA GLY A 16 -9.80 -2.45 3.64
C GLY A 16 -8.97 -1.16 3.66
N LEU A 17 -7.63 -1.24 3.57
CA LEU A 17 -6.71 -0.09 3.53
C LEU A 17 -7.05 0.94 2.44
N PHE A 18 -7.85 0.54 1.46
CA PHE A 18 -8.51 1.39 0.48
C PHE A 18 -9.98 0.98 0.44
N GLY A 19 -10.78 1.49 1.38
CA GLY A 19 -12.23 1.44 1.30
C GLY A 19 -12.69 2.18 0.04
N GLY A 20 -13.57 1.55 -0.77
CA GLY A 20 -14.17 2.18 -1.93
C GLY A 20 -14.78 3.53 -1.55
N ALA A 21 -14.61 4.51 -2.42
CA ALA A 21 -15.08 5.88 -2.23
C ALA A 21 -16.59 5.95 -2.05
N ALA A 22 -17.03 6.15 -0.81
CA ALA A 22 -18.32 6.74 -0.45
C ALA A 22 -18.04 7.94 0.47
N GLY A 23 -17.11 8.80 0.04
CA GLY A 23 -16.79 10.08 0.67
C GLY A 23 -16.44 11.07 -0.43
N GLY A 24 -16.81 12.34 -0.27
CA GLY A 24 -16.47 13.40 -1.21
C GLY A 24 -14.98 13.38 -1.55
N GLY A 25 -14.60 13.71 -2.78
CA GLY A 25 -13.21 13.82 -3.20
C GLY A 25 -12.47 14.89 -2.41
N GLY A 26 -11.14 14.86 -2.48
CA GLY A 26 -10.27 15.84 -1.82
C GLY A 26 -9.17 16.36 -2.73
N GLY A 27 -8.44 17.35 -2.25
CA GLY A 27 -7.23 17.87 -2.89
C GLY A 27 -6.10 16.85 -2.77
N LEU A 28 -5.34 16.65 -3.85
CA LEU A 28 -4.15 15.80 -3.86
C LEU A 28 -2.92 16.62 -3.50
N TRP A 29 -2.07 16.11 -2.62
CA TRP A 29 -0.84 16.73 -2.15
C TRP A 29 0.35 15.79 -2.33
N SER A 30 1.52 16.34 -2.64
CA SER A 30 2.75 15.59 -2.85
C SER A 30 3.97 16.31 -2.26
N TRP A 31 5.00 15.55 -1.88
CA TRP A 31 6.29 16.05 -1.39
C TRP A 31 7.36 14.95 -1.43
N GLY A 32 8.61 15.31 -1.17
CA GLY A 32 9.77 14.43 -1.27
C GLY A 32 10.52 14.60 -2.58
N LEU A 33 11.13 13.54 -3.07
CA LEU A 33 11.94 13.51 -4.30
C LEU A 33 11.07 13.76 -5.55
N GLY A 34 11.44 14.78 -6.36
CA GLY A 34 10.70 15.19 -7.55
C GLY A 34 11.17 14.59 -8.88
N THR A 35 12.30 13.88 -8.89
CA THR A 35 12.87 13.29 -10.11
C THR A 35 11.87 12.41 -10.84
N SER A 36 11.98 12.31 -12.16
CA SER A 36 11.04 11.60 -13.05
C SER A 36 9.61 12.15 -13.04
N GLY A 37 9.34 13.28 -12.37
CA GLY A 37 8.02 13.88 -12.30
C GLY A 37 7.05 13.25 -11.32
N ARG A 38 7.52 12.36 -10.41
CA ARG A 38 6.69 11.55 -9.49
C ARG A 38 5.79 12.35 -8.55
N LEU A 39 6.06 13.64 -8.34
CA LEU A 39 5.21 14.52 -7.53
C LEU A 39 3.98 15.04 -8.28
N GLY A 40 3.98 15.00 -9.61
CA GLY A 40 2.84 15.48 -10.41
C GLY A 40 2.66 17.01 -10.45
N LEU A 41 3.70 17.78 -10.10
CA LEU A 41 3.65 19.25 -9.96
C LEU A 41 4.05 20.02 -11.24
N GLY A 42 4.19 19.32 -12.38
CA GLY A 42 4.61 19.91 -13.64
C GLY A 42 6.12 20.15 -13.77
N ASN A 43 6.90 19.76 -12.77
CA ASN A 43 8.36 19.95 -12.72
C ASN A 43 9.06 18.74 -12.08
N LEU A 44 10.40 18.82 -11.94
CA LEU A 44 11.23 17.75 -11.35
C LEU A 44 11.83 18.15 -9.99
N THR A 45 11.37 19.27 -9.42
CA THR A 45 11.87 19.81 -8.14
C THR A 45 11.40 18.95 -6.97
N SER A 46 12.31 18.69 -6.03
CA SER A 46 11.99 18.05 -4.75
C SER A 46 11.48 19.08 -3.73
N TYR A 47 10.53 18.68 -2.90
CA TYR A 47 9.93 19.54 -1.88
C TYR A 47 9.90 18.84 -0.54
N SER A 48 10.43 19.49 0.50
CA SER A 48 10.41 18.97 1.88
C SER A 48 9.09 19.26 2.64
N SER A 49 8.17 19.99 2.02
CA SER A 49 6.83 20.29 2.57
C SER A 49 5.75 19.93 1.57
N PRO A 50 4.54 19.56 2.00
CA PRO A 50 3.42 19.25 1.12
C PRO A 50 3.09 20.37 0.13
N LYS A 51 2.96 20.01 -1.16
CA LYS A 51 2.51 20.88 -2.26
C LYS A 51 1.26 20.29 -2.89
N GLN A 52 0.26 21.13 -3.18
CA GLN A 52 -0.96 20.68 -3.84
C GLN A 52 -0.72 20.38 -5.34
N VAL A 53 -1.24 19.26 -5.79
CA VAL A 53 -1.18 18.82 -7.20
C VAL A 53 -2.40 19.36 -7.94
N GLY A 54 -2.21 20.47 -8.66
CA GLY A 54 -3.30 21.17 -9.32
C GLY A 54 -4.34 21.72 -8.33
N ALA A 55 -5.49 22.18 -8.84
CA ALA A 55 -6.57 22.77 -8.06
C ALA A 55 -7.78 21.83 -7.84
N LEU A 56 -7.76 20.61 -8.39
CA LEU A 56 -8.90 19.69 -8.32
C LEU A 56 -9.05 19.09 -6.93
N ILE A 57 -10.28 18.98 -6.47
CA ILE A 57 -10.67 18.39 -5.18
C ILE A 57 -11.48 17.08 -5.35
N THR A 58 -11.33 16.42 -6.49
CA THR A 58 -12.10 15.23 -6.88
C THR A 58 -11.29 13.93 -6.74
N TRP A 59 -10.13 13.96 -6.10
CA TRP A 59 -9.29 12.78 -5.91
C TRP A 59 -9.87 11.90 -4.80
N ALA A 60 -10.10 10.62 -5.11
CA ALA A 60 -10.74 9.65 -4.20
C ALA A 60 -9.77 8.61 -3.67
N MET A 61 -8.76 8.24 -4.46
CA MET A 61 -7.78 7.23 -4.10
C MET A 61 -6.40 7.59 -4.65
N VAL A 62 -5.35 7.27 -3.91
CA VAL A 62 -3.96 7.48 -4.33
C VAL A 62 -3.11 6.26 -3.97
N SER A 63 -2.15 5.93 -4.83
CA SER A 63 -1.14 4.91 -4.61
C SER A 63 0.21 5.38 -5.13
N ALA A 64 1.23 5.35 -4.27
CA ALA A 64 2.60 5.77 -4.56
C ALA A 64 3.58 4.62 -4.30
N LYS A 65 4.50 4.37 -5.23
CA LYS A 65 5.59 3.41 -5.03
C LYS A 65 6.78 3.74 -5.92
N ASP A 66 7.99 3.68 -5.36
CA ASP A 66 9.28 3.95 -6.03
C ASP A 66 9.28 5.30 -6.78
N ALA A 67 8.97 5.35 -8.05
CA ALA A 67 8.89 6.58 -8.84
C ALA A 67 7.55 6.73 -9.59
N LEU A 68 6.53 5.95 -9.20
CA LEU A 68 5.24 5.83 -9.85
C LEU A 68 4.12 6.33 -8.94
N SER A 69 3.22 7.12 -9.50
CA SER A 69 2.02 7.63 -8.85
C SER A 69 0.77 7.26 -9.66
N LEU A 70 -0.22 6.71 -8.98
CA LEU A 70 -1.56 6.38 -9.51
C LEU A 70 -2.62 7.03 -8.66
N SER A 71 -3.72 7.44 -9.27
CA SER A 71 -4.87 7.99 -8.56
C SER A 71 -6.18 7.69 -9.28
N ILE A 72 -7.28 7.58 -8.53
CA ILE A 72 -8.64 7.52 -9.07
C ILE A 72 -9.40 8.73 -8.56
N LYS A 73 -10.17 9.37 -9.45
CA LYS A 73 -11.10 10.43 -9.08
C LYS A 73 -12.47 9.88 -8.69
N THR A 74 -13.32 10.71 -8.11
CA THR A 74 -14.69 10.36 -7.69
C THR A 74 -15.58 9.93 -8.85
N ASP A 75 -15.27 10.37 -10.08
CA ASP A 75 -15.95 9.96 -11.32
C ASP A 75 -15.49 8.60 -11.86
N GLY A 76 -14.58 7.91 -11.15
CA GLY A 76 -14.04 6.62 -11.55
C GLY A 76 -12.97 6.68 -12.64
N THR A 77 -12.51 7.86 -13.07
CA THR A 77 -11.36 8.00 -13.98
C THR A 77 -10.05 7.71 -13.26
N MET A 78 -9.12 7.05 -13.96
CA MET A 78 -7.79 6.71 -13.42
C MET A 78 -6.71 7.59 -14.06
N TRP A 79 -5.75 8.02 -13.23
CA TRP A 79 -4.68 8.96 -13.60
C TRP A 79 -3.32 8.44 -13.14
N SER A 80 -2.26 8.72 -13.91
CA SER A 80 -0.89 8.31 -13.60
C SER A 80 0.13 9.39 -13.94
N TRP A 81 1.26 9.37 -13.24
CA TRP A 81 2.42 10.24 -13.50
C TRP A 81 3.68 9.66 -12.83
N GLY A 82 4.84 10.20 -13.17
CA GLY A 82 6.14 9.75 -12.71
C GLY A 82 6.95 9.04 -13.78
N LEU A 83 7.76 8.07 -13.38
CA LEU A 83 8.61 7.25 -14.24
C LEU A 83 7.78 6.31 -15.13
N ASN A 84 8.18 6.19 -16.42
CA ASN A 84 7.47 5.35 -17.39
C ASN A 84 8.37 4.51 -18.31
N ASP A 85 9.61 4.29 -17.97
CA ASP A 85 10.60 3.57 -18.80
C ASP A 85 10.24 2.11 -19.13
N LYS A 86 9.24 1.55 -18.44
CA LYS A 86 8.69 0.18 -18.64
C LYS A 86 7.20 0.19 -19.01
N GLY A 87 6.60 1.36 -19.28
CA GLY A 87 5.19 1.50 -19.56
C GLY A 87 4.29 1.44 -18.31
N GLN A 88 4.87 1.63 -17.10
CA GLN A 88 4.17 1.52 -15.82
C GLN A 88 3.08 2.57 -15.60
N LEU A 89 3.04 3.65 -16.38
CA LEU A 89 1.96 4.64 -16.38
C LEU A 89 0.70 4.16 -17.12
N GLY A 90 0.81 3.17 -18.01
CA GLY A 90 -0.35 2.61 -18.73
C GLY A 90 -0.90 3.51 -19.84
N LEU A 91 -0.11 4.46 -20.35
CA LEU A 91 -0.50 5.48 -21.30
C LEU A 91 -0.29 5.10 -22.77
N GLY A 92 0.18 3.86 -23.05
CA GLY A 92 0.48 3.36 -24.39
C GLY A 92 1.90 3.69 -24.88
N ASP A 93 2.69 4.41 -24.08
CA ASP A 93 4.07 4.80 -24.37
C ASP A 93 5.01 4.51 -23.19
N ILE A 94 6.27 4.96 -23.27
CA ILE A 94 7.30 4.84 -22.24
C ILE A 94 7.86 6.20 -21.80
N THR A 95 7.11 7.30 -22.01
CA THR A 95 7.55 8.65 -21.65
C THR A 95 7.13 9.01 -20.23
N ASN A 96 8.06 9.55 -19.44
CA ASN A 96 7.79 10.06 -18.09
C ASN A 96 6.77 11.21 -18.13
N ARG A 97 5.99 11.35 -17.08
CA ARG A 97 5.01 12.45 -16.93
C ARG A 97 5.24 13.20 -15.62
N SER A 98 5.42 14.52 -15.71
CA SER A 98 5.57 15.38 -14.53
C SER A 98 4.24 15.94 -14.00
N SER A 99 3.13 15.70 -14.72
CA SER A 99 1.77 16.06 -14.32
C SER A 99 0.85 14.84 -14.46
N PRO A 100 -0.25 14.76 -13.71
CA PRO A 100 -1.24 13.70 -13.86
C PRO A 100 -1.79 13.62 -15.30
N VAL A 101 -1.78 12.41 -15.89
CA VAL A 101 -2.37 12.11 -17.20
C VAL A 101 -3.39 11.00 -17.05
N GLN A 102 -4.56 11.13 -17.66
CA GLN A 102 -5.63 10.14 -17.59
C GLN A 102 -5.29 8.89 -18.39
N ILE A 103 -5.56 7.71 -17.81
CA ILE A 103 -5.37 6.42 -18.47
C ILE A 103 -6.67 6.03 -19.18
N GLY A 104 -6.70 6.21 -20.51
CA GLY A 104 -7.89 5.93 -21.32
C GLY A 104 -9.10 6.76 -20.90
N ALA A 105 -10.29 6.40 -21.40
CA ALA A 105 -11.55 7.14 -21.18
C ALA A 105 -12.50 6.45 -20.19
N LEU A 106 -12.11 5.32 -19.58
CA LEU A 106 -13.00 4.53 -18.70
C LEU A 106 -13.23 5.24 -17.36
N THR A 107 -14.46 5.15 -16.87
CA THR A 107 -14.92 5.70 -15.58
C THR A 107 -15.31 4.59 -14.57
N THR A 108 -14.81 3.39 -14.78
CA THR A 108 -15.17 2.19 -13.99
C THR A 108 -14.06 1.69 -13.07
N TRP A 109 -13.00 2.47 -12.90
CA TRP A 109 -11.90 2.10 -12.02
C TRP A 109 -12.28 2.29 -10.55
N SER A 110 -12.08 1.26 -9.73
CA SER A 110 -12.47 1.26 -8.32
C SER A 110 -11.30 1.14 -7.35
N LYS A 111 -10.19 0.50 -7.76
CA LYS A 111 -8.99 0.34 -6.94
C LYS A 111 -7.73 0.38 -7.78
N VAL A 112 -6.66 0.94 -7.21
CA VAL A 112 -5.32 0.95 -7.82
C VAL A 112 -4.27 0.54 -6.80
N SER A 113 -3.17 -0.03 -7.27
CA SER A 113 -1.98 -0.32 -6.48
C SER A 113 -0.74 -0.21 -7.35
N SER A 114 0.19 0.66 -6.96
CA SER A 114 1.48 0.85 -7.62
C SER A 114 2.54 -0.07 -7.02
N GLY A 115 3.32 -0.73 -7.88
CA GLY A 115 4.46 -1.57 -7.54
C GLY A 115 5.80 -0.95 -7.98
N GLY A 116 6.88 -1.72 -7.89
CA GLY A 116 8.19 -1.34 -8.38
C GLY A 116 8.29 -1.42 -9.92
N GLY A 117 7.78 -0.41 -10.61
CA GLY A 117 7.77 -0.33 -12.08
C GLY A 117 6.60 -1.04 -12.76
N PHE A 118 5.54 -1.40 -12.03
CA PHE A 118 4.31 -1.99 -12.58
C PHE A 118 3.08 -1.54 -11.77
N SER A 119 1.92 -1.77 -12.33
CA SER A 119 0.64 -1.26 -11.80
C SER A 119 -0.44 -2.32 -11.83
N PHE A 120 -1.33 -2.29 -10.84
CA PHE A 120 -2.59 -3.03 -10.81
C PHE A 120 -3.78 -2.10 -10.65
N ALA A 121 -4.92 -2.50 -11.22
CA ALA A 121 -6.22 -1.88 -10.95
C ALA A 121 -7.34 -2.93 -10.95
N ILE A 122 -8.41 -2.63 -10.21
CA ILE A 122 -9.67 -3.38 -10.25
C ILE A 122 -10.76 -2.42 -10.74
N LYS A 123 -11.61 -2.89 -11.64
CA LYS A 123 -12.83 -2.19 -12.06
C LYS A 123 -14.01 -2.51 -11.13
N THR A 124 -15.08 -1.74 -11.26
CA THR A 124 -16.34 -1.94 -10.49
C THR A 124 -16.99 -3.29 -10.76
N ASP A 125 -16.74 -3.89 -11.93
CA ASP A 125 -17.19 -5.23 -12.30
C ASP A 125 -16.35 -6.37 -11.67
N GLY A 126 -15.34 -6.04 -10.85
CA GLY A 126 -14.45 -7.00 -10.20
C GLY A 126 -13.36 -7.58 -11.10
N THR A 127 -13.21 -7.13 -12.35
CA THR A 127 -12.07 -7.52 -13.21
C THR A 127 -10.77 -6.86 -12.73
N MET A 128 -9.66 -7.61 -12.79
CA MET A 128 -8.32 -7.11 -12.44
C MET A 128 -7.50 -6.84 -13.72
N TRP A 129 -6.74 -5.75 -13.70
CA TRP A 129 -5.91 -5.28 -14.81
C TRP A 129 -4.50 -4.99 -14.33
N SER A 130 -3.49 -5.22 -15.20
CA SER A 130 -2.08 -5.01 -14.90
C SER A 130 -1.31 -4.46 -16.10
N TRP A 131 -0.24 -3.69 -15.85
CA TRP A 131 0.66 -3.14 -16.87
C TRP A 131 2.00 -2.71 -16.28
N GLY A 132 2.98 -2.40 -17.14
CA GLY A 132 4.34 -2.04 -16.80
C GLY A 132 5.32 -3.18 -16.96
N TYR A 133 6.34 -3.21 -16.09
CA TYR A 133 7.41 -4.20 -16.05
C TYR A 133 6.90 -5.61 -15.72
N ASN A 134 7.42 -6.65 -16.43
CA ASN A 134 6.93 -8.02 -16.28
C ASN A 134 8.01 -9.12 -16.36
N ALA A 135 9.29 -8.82 -16.23
CA ALA A 135 10.36 -9.81 -16.42
C ALA A 135 10.28 -11.03 -15.47
N PHE A 136 9.54 -10.94 -14.36
CA PHE A 136 9.35 -12.05 -13.41
C PHE A 136 7.92 -12.62 -13.45
N GLY A 137 7.10 -12.25 -14.45
CA GLY A 137 5.70 -12.62 -14.50
C GLY A 137 4.82 -11.84 -13.50
N ASN A 138 5.33 -10.72 -12.99
CA ASN A 138 4.68 -9.93 -11.95
C ASN A 138 3.38 -9.26 -12.39
N LEU A 139 3.03 -9.23 -13.68
CA LEU A 139 1.72 -8.82 -14.17
C LEU A 139 0.65 -9.92 -14.05
N GLY A 140 1.04 -11.20 -13.89
CA GLY A 140 0.09 -12.31 -13.76
C GLY A 140 -0.60 -12.71 -15.06
N LEU A 141 -0.05 -12.33 -16.22
CA LEU A 141 -0.65 -12.49 -17.56
C LEU A 141 -0.26 -13.81 -18.26
N GLY A 142 0.43 -14.74 -17.58
CA GLY A 142 0.90 -16.00 -18.16
C GLY A 142 2.17 -15.88 -18.99
N ASN A 143 2.79 -14.70 -19.06
CA ASN A 143 4.01 -14.41 -19.80
C ASN A 143 4.94 -13.47 -19.03
N THR A 144 6.04 -13.03 -19.65
CA THR A 144 7.01 -12.09 -19.09
C THR A 144 7.20 -10.82 -19.93
N THR A 145 6.23 -10.51 -20.80
CA THR A 145 6.24 -9.32 -21.67
C THR A 145 5.80 -8.09 -20.90
N ASN A 146 6.53 -6.97 -21.05
CA ASN A 146 6.11 -5.66 -20.53
C ASN A 146 4.94 -5.10 -21.35
N TYR A 147 4.01 -4.40 -20.71
CA TYR A 147 2.88 -3.77 -21.40
C TYR A 147 2.76 -2.31 -20.98
N SER A 148 2.72 -1.41 -21.96
CA SER A 148 2.53 0.03 -21.73
C SER A 148 1.05 0.47 -21.63
N SER A 149 0.11 -0.47 -21.75
CA SER A 149 -1.33 -0.24 -21.58
C SER A 149 -1.94 -1.31 -20.69
N PRO A 150 -3.01 -1.04 -19.94
CA PRO A 150 -3.68 -2.02 -19.10
C PRO A 150 -4.10 -3.28 -19.86
N LYS A 151 -3.75 -4.47 -19.31
CA LYS A 151 -4.15 -5.79 -19.78
C LYS A 151 -4.93 -6.50 -18.69
N GLN A 152 -6.04 -7.16 -19.05
CA GLN A 152 -6.86 -7.91 -18.10
C GLN A 152 -6.15 -9.19 -17.64
N VAL A 153 -6.17 -9.46 -16.33
CA VAL A 153 -5.60 -10.66 -15.73
C VAL A 153 -6.66 -11.75 -15.66
N GLY A 154 -6.64 -12.66 -16.64
CA GLY A 154 -7.64 -13.71 -16.77
C GLY A 154 -9.06 -13.16 -17.02
N ALA A 155 -10.08 -14.00 -16.86
CA ALA A 155 -11.49 -13.66 -17.12
C ALA A 155 -12.33 -13.50 -15.83
N LEU A 156 -11.72 -13.60 -14.64
CA LEU A 156 -12.46 -13.57 -13.37
C LEU A 156 -12.94 -12.16 -13.01
N THR A 157 -14.15 -12.08 -12.47
CA THR A 157 -14.82 -10.85 -11.99
C THR A 157 -14.97 -10.83 -10.47
N THR A 158 -14.17 -11.60 -9.75
CA THR A 158 -14.28 -11.77 -8.29
C THR A 158 -13.14 -11.15 -7.50
N TRP A 159 -12.27 -10.36 -8.15
CA TRP A 159 -11.17 -9.71 -7.47
C TRP A 159 -11.66 -8.55 -6.61
N SER A 160 -11.30 -8.57 -5.31
CA SER A 160 -11.80 -7.57 -4.34
C SER A 160 -10.70 -6.70 -3.76
N LYS A 161 -9.47 -7.21 -3.63
CA LYS A 161 -8.31 -6.47 -3.09
C LYS A 161 -7.07 -6.82 -3.87
N ILE A 162 -6.17 -5.84 -4.04
CA ILE A 162 -4.90 -5.98 -4.76
C ILE A 162 -3.77 -5.32 -3.98
N SER A 163 -2.57 -5.86 -4.13
CA SER A 163 -1.32 -5.30 -3.64
C SER A 163 -0.23 -5.52 -4.68
N ALA A 164 0.27 -4.44 -5.28
CA ALA A 164 1.48 -4.43 -6.09
C ALA A 164 2.68 -4.15 -5.18
N ALA A 165 3.56 -5.11 -5.02
CA ALA A 165 4.70 -4.99 -4.13
C ALA A 165 5.96 -4.48 -4.85
N GLY A 166 6.79 -3.69 -4.18
CA GLY A 166 8.05 -3.17 -4.72
C GLY A 166 9.08 -4.24 -5.10
N GLY A 167 8.89 -5.49 -4.69
CA GLY A 167 9.76 -6.64 -4.98
C GLY A 167 9.41 -7.42 -6.25
N TYR A 168 8.64 -6.86 -7.17
CA TYR A 168 8.20 -7.48 -8.42
C TYR A 168 7.28 -8.69 -8.24
N PHE A 169 6.34 -8.62 -7.33
CA PHE A 169 5.31 -9.63 -7.12
C PHE A 169 3.96 -8.98 -6.79
N GLY A 170 2.90 -9.71 -7.02
CA GLY A 170 1.53 -9.27 -6.79
C GLY A 170 0.76 -10.18 -5.86
N PHE A 171 -0.17 -9.59 -5.13
CA PHE A 171 -1.19 -10.28 -4.35
C PHE A 171 -2.58 -9.77 -4.66
N ALA A 172 -3.55 -10.67 -4.59
CA ALA A 172 -4.96 -10.30 -4.62
C ALA A 172 -5.78 -11.20 -3.69
N ILE A 173 -6.89 -10.65 -3.18
CA ILE A 173 -7.91 -11.42 -2.47
C ILE A 173 -9.19 -11.35 -3.31
N LYS A 174 -9.85 -12.49 -3.48
CA LYS A 174 -11.17 -12.59 -4.11
C LYS A 174 -12.29 -12.31 -3.11
N THR A 175 -13.51 -12.16 -3.62
CA THR A 175 -14.72 -11.96 -2.81
C THR A 175 -15.04 -13.15 -1.89
N ASP A 176 -14.57 -14.35 -2.26
CA ASP A 176 -14.68 -15.57 -1.47
C ASP A 176 -13.64 -15.66 -0.31
N GLY A 177 -12.79 -14.65 -0.16
CA GLY A 177 -11.74 -14.60 0.86
C GLY A 177 -10.48 -15.43 0.54
N THR A 178 -10.38 -16.03 -0.66
CA THR A 178 -9.14 -16.71 -1.09
C THR A 178 -8.07 -15.68 -1.45
N MET A 179 -6.81 -15.96 -1.09
CA MET A 179 -5.65 -15.12 -1.42
C MET A 179 -4.84 -15.76 -2.55
N TRP A 180 -4.36 -14.94 -3.47
CA TRP A 180 -3.59 -15.33 -4.64
C TRP A 180 -2.33 -14.51 -4.76
N SER A 181 -1.22 -15.12 -5.24
CA SER A 181 0.07 -14.46 -5.45
C SER A 181 0.74 -14.91 -6.75
N TRP A 182 1.60 -14.05 -7.30
CA TRP A 182 2.36 -14.29 -8.53
C TRP A 182 3.55 -13.34 -8.64
N GLY A 183 4.40 -13.56 -9.64
CA GLY A 183 5.61 -12.79 -9.87
C GLY A 183 6.84 -13.45 -9.28
N ARG A 184 7.79 -12.64 -8.80
CA ARG A 184 9.08 -13.08 -8.26
C ARG A 184 8.90 -13.77 -6.91
N GLY A 185 9.39 -15.04 -6.79
CA GLY A 185 9.27 -15.87 -5.59
C GLY A 185 10.46 -15.80 -4.63
N PHE A 186 11.38 -14.83 -4.80
CA PHE A 186 12.60 -14.70 -4.00
C PHE A 186 12.33 -14.68 -2.49
N SER A 187 13.10 -15.46 -1.73
CA SER A 187 12.95 -15.58 -0.25
C SER A 187 11.58 -16.09 0.22
N GLY A 188 10.78 -16.71 -0.65
CA GLY A 188 9.47 -17.24 -0.31
C GLY A 188 8.36 -16.19 -0.15
N ASN A 189 8.58 -14.97 -0.66
CA ASN A 189 7.66 -13.85 -0.52
C ASN A 189 6.26 -14.08 -1.14
N LEU A 190 6.08 -15.08 -2.01
CA LEU A 190 4.77 -15.46 -2.55
C LEU A 190 3.91 -16.26 -1.57
N GLY A 191 4.47 -16.83 -0.51
CA GLY A 191 3.72 -17.61 0.48
C GLY A 191 3.28 -19.00 0.00
N LEU A 192 3.85 -19.52 -1.09
CA LEU A 192 3.46 -20.77 -1.76
C LEU A 192 4.26 -22.00 -1.32
N GLY A 193 5.07 -21.89 -0.25
CA GLY A 193 5.89 -22.97 0.27
C GLY A 193 7.23 -23.17 -0.46
N ASN A 194 7.53 -22.35 -1.46
CA ASN A 194 8.75 -22.42 -2.28
C ASN A 194 9.26 -21.02 -2.67
N THR A 195 10.31 -20.97 -3.50
CA THR A 195 10.91 -19.72 -4.00
C THR A 195 10.80 -19.55 -5.52
N THR A 196 9.89 -20.30 -6.15
CA THR A 196 9.65 -20.30 -7.59
C THR A 196 8.92 -19.02 -8.04
N ASN A 197 9.30 -18.49 -9.21
CA ASN A 197 8.55 -17.41 -9.86
C ASN A 197 7.31 -17.98 -10.56
N TYR A 198 6.20 -17.26 -10.50
CA TYR A 198 4.96 -17.64 -11.19
C TYR A 198 4.45 -16.48 -12.04
N ASN A 199 4.24 -16.70 -13.33
CA ASN A 199 3.72 -15.70 -14.27
C ASN A 199 2.19 -15.63 -14.35
N SER A 200 1.49 -16.44 -13.54
CA SER A 200 0.03 -16.45 -13.39
C SER A 200 -0.34 -16.55 -11.91
N PRO A 201 -1.49 -16.02 -11.47
CA PRO A 201 -1.94 -16.13 -10.10
C PRO A 201 -2.01 -17.57 -9.60
N LYS A 202 -1.41 -17.84 -8.42
CA LYS A 202 -1.48 -19.10 -7.67
C LYS A 202 -2.11 -18.86 -6.32
N GLN A 203 -3.01 -19.75 -5.90
CA GLN A 203 -3.68 -19.63 -4.61
C GLN A 203 -2.71 -19.91 -3.46
N VAL A 204 -2.73 -19.06 -2.43
CA VAL A 204 -1.93 -19.21 -1.21
C VAL A 204 -2.68 -20.05 -0.20
N GLY A 205 -2.36 -21.34 -0.14
CA GLY A 205 -3.07 -22.31 0.69
C GLY A 205 -4.55 -22.47 0.29
N ALA A 206 -5.33 -23.13 1.15
CA ALA A 206 -6.75 -23.43 0.91
C ALA A 206 -7.72 -22.52 1.70
N LEU A 207 -7.23 -21.54 2.46
CA LEU A 207 -8.05 -20.72 3.35
C LEU A 207 -8.87 -19.69 2.59
N THR A 208 -10.10 -19.47 3.05
CA THR A 208 -11.08 -18.48 2.53
C THR A 208 -11.33 -17.35 3.53
N THR A 209 -10.42 -17.12 4.45
CA THR A 209 -10.58 -16.17 5.56
C THR A 209 -9.66 -14.95 5.48
N TRP A 210 -8.97 -14.74 4.35
CA TRP A 210 -8.12 -13.58 4.19
C TRP A 210 -8.92 -12.29 4.01
N ALA A 211 -8.67 -11.31 4.89
CA ALA A 211 -9.44 -10.07 4.94
C ALA A 211 -8.66 -8.85 4.42
N THR A 212 -7.36 -8.74 4.71
CA THR A 212 -6.55 -7.59 4.28
C THR A 212 -5.16 -8.02 3.81
N LEU A 213 -4.54 -7.19 2.96
CA LEU A 213 -3.15 -7.31 2.51
C LEU A 213 -2.34 -6.16 3.09
N GLY A 214 -1.17 -6.45 3.64
CA GLY A 214 -0.16 -5.44 3.95
C GLY A 214 0.78 -5.30 2.75
N TYR A 215 1.12 -4.07 2.40
CA TYR A 215 1.95 -3.77 1.22
C TYR A 215 3.43 -3.82 1.59
N GLY A 216 4.18 -4.79 1.07
CA GLY A 216 5.61 -4.95 1.33
C GLY A 216 6.47 -5.02 0.07
N SER A 217 7.79 -4.81 0.22
CA SER A 217 8.74 -4.90 -0.90
C SER A 217 9.53 -6.20 -0.91
N LYS A 218 9.81 -6.80 0.25
CA LYS A 218 10.63 -8.02 0.40
C LYS A 218 9.93 -9.12 1.21
N HIS A 219 8.91 -8.76 1.95
CA HIS A 219 8.08 -9.64 2.77
C HIS A 219 6.63 -9.22 2.64
N GLN A 220 5.72 -10.06 3.05
CA GLN A 220 4.28 -9.81 2.99
C GLN A 220 3.66 -10.01 4.36
N SER A 221 2.58 -9.29 4.63
CA SER A 221 1.69 -9.51 5.76
C SER A 221 0.24 -9.53 5.31
N ALA A 222 -0.61 -10.23 6.04
CA ALA A 222 -2.05 -10.26 5.81
C ALA A 222 -2.79 -10.49 7.13
N ILE A 223 -4.02 -10.00 7.20
CA ILE A 223 -4.91 -10.22 8.36
C ILE A 223 -6.09 -11.05 7.89
N LYS A 224 -6.48 -12.02 8.71
CA LYS A 224 -7.69 -12.83 8.49
C LYS A 224 -8.93 -12.15 9.09
N THR A 225 -10.09 -12.67 8.75
CA THR A 225 -11.40 -12.20 9.26
C THR A 225 -11.54 -12.35 10.78
N ASP A 226 -10.78 -13.26 11.40
CA ASP A 226 -10.70 -13.44 12.84
C ASP A 226 -9.77 -12.43 13.55
N GLY A 227 -9.17 -11.48 12.80
CA GLY A 227 -8.25 -10.48 13.32
C GLY A 227 -6.83 -10.98 13.59
N THR A 228 -6.47 -12.21 13.21
CA THR A 228 -5.09 -12.70 13.32
C THR A 228 -4.19 -12.11 12.23
N LEU A 229 -2.95 -11.75 12.61
CA LEU A 229 -1.94 -11.20 11.70
C LEU A 229 -0.95 -12.30 11.30
N TRP A 230 -0.63 -12.37 10.01
CA TRP A 230 0.25 -13.35 9.39
C TRP A 230 1.34 -12.67 8.56
N ALA A 231 2.56 -13.25 8.53
CA ALA A 231 3.66 -12.75 7.72
C ALA A 231 4.50 -13.87 7.12
N TRP A 232 5.18 -13.58 5.99
CA TRP A 232 6.09 -14.49 5.29
C TRP A 232 7.03 -13.72 4.36
N GLY A 233 8.03 -14.43 3.81
CA GLY A 233 9.06 -13.86 2.94
C GLY A 233 10.37 -13.64 3.67
N LEU A 234 11.11 -12.60 3.28
CA LEU A 234 12.42 -12.23 3.84
C LEU A 234 12.29 -11.78 5.30
N ASN A 235 13.23 -12.23 6.16
CA ASN A 235 13.22 -11.92 7.60
C ASN A 235 14.58 -11.55 8.21
N SER A 236 15.56 -11.17 7.41
CA SER A 236 16.94 -10.91 7.88
C SER A 236 17.09 -9.85 8.97
N TYR A 237 16.06 -9.00 9.17
CA TYR A 237 16.01 -7.96 10.22
C TYR A 237 14.87 -8.17 11.22
N GLY A 238 14.23 -9.36 11.23
CA GLY A 238 13.08 -9.62 12.08
C GLY A 238 11.78 -9.00 11.59
N GLN A 239 11.70 -8.58 10.31
CA GLN A 239 10.53 -7.89 9.75
C GLN A 239 9.26 -8.74 9.67
N LEU A 240 9.33 -10.05 9.89
CA LEU A 240 8.14 -10.91 10.01
C LEU A 240 7.50 -10.84 11.42
N GLY A 241 8.19 -10.31 12.42
CA GLY A 241 7.64 -10.16 13.78
C GLY A 241 7.53 -11.46 14.58
N LEU A 242 8.27 -12.50 14.19
CA LEU A 242 8.18 -13.87 14.74
C LEU A 242 9.21 -14.16 15.86
N GLY A 243 9.93 -13.13 16.35
CA GLY A 243 10.96 -13.27 17.38
C GLY A 243 12.29 -13.84 16.87
N ASN A 244 12.44 -14.04 15.57
CA ASN A 244 13.65 -14.57 14.92
C ASN A 244 13.98 -13.84 13.62
N ALA A 245 15.04 -14.29 12.90
CA ALA A 245 15.45 -13.74 11.61
C ALA A 245 15.36 -14.79 10.46
N THR A 246 14.56 -15.85 10.64
CA THR A 246 14.39 -16.92 9.65
C THR A 246 13.38 -16.51 8.57
N ASN A 247 13.72 -16.71 7.29
CA ASN A 247 12.79 -16.52 6.18
C ASN A 247 11.75 -17.64 6.15
N TYR A 248 10.50 -17.31 5.81
CA TYR A 248 9.43 -18.30 5.69
C TYR A 248 8.75 -18.19 4.32
N SER A 249 8.67 -19.31 3.60
CA SER A 249 8.02 -19.40 2.29
C SER A 249 6.49 -19.65 2.38
N SER A 250 5.95 -19.84 3.57
CA SER A 250 4.52 -20.00 3.84
C SER A 250 4.09 -19.03 4.94
N PRO A 251 2.83 -18.56 4.96
CA PRO A 251 2.31 -17.69 6.00
C PRO A 251 2.52 -18.25 7.42
N LYS A 252 3.05 -17.43 8.32
CA LYS A 252 3.23 -17.72 9.76
C LYS A 252 2.47 -16.69 10.58
N GLN A 253 1.73 -17.13 11.58
CA GLN A 253 0.97 -16.24 12.47
C GLN A 253 1.90 -15.50 13.43
N ILE A 254 1.65 -14.20 13.61
CA ILE A 254 2.39 -13.34 14.55
C ILE A 254 1.66 -13.34 15.89
N GLY A 255 2.18 -14.11 16.84
CA GLY A 255 1.55 -14.25 18.17
C GLY A 255 0.13 -14.81 18.10
N ALA A 256 -0.63 -14.70 19.20
CA ALA A 256 -1.98 -15.25 19.34
C ALA A 256 -3.09 -14.19 19.31
N LEU A 257 -2.75 -12.89 19.11
CA LEU A 257 -3.74 -11.81 19.18
C LEU A 257 -4.68 -11.82 17.97
N THR A 258 -5.95 -11.52 18.20
CA THR A 258 -7.05 -11.45 17.24
C THR A 258 -7.59 -10.03 17.08
N THR A 259 -6.80 -9.01 17.43
CA THR A 259 -7.20 -7.60 17.45
C THR A 259 -6.53 -6.76 16.36
N TRP A 260 -5.85 -7.37 15.40
CA TRP A 260 -5.22 -6.65 14.31
C TRP A 260 -6.26 -6.20 13.26
N SER A 261 -6.20 -4.93 12.86
CA SER A 261 -7.15 -4.33 11.91
C SER A 261 -6.52 -3.90 10.59
N LYS A 262 -5.26 -3.44 10.60
CA LYS A 262 -4.52 -3.03 9.41
C LYS A 262 -3.05 -3.40 9.53
N ALA A 263 -2.42 -3.68 8.38
CA ALA A 263 -0.99 -3.91 8.29
C ALA A 263 -0.41 -3.17 7.08
N ALA A 264 0.83 -2.71 7.20
CA ALA A 264 1.63 -2.14 6.13
C ALA A 264 3.08 -2.62 6.29
N ALA A 265 3.79 -2.75 5.20
CA ALA A 265 5.18 -3.16 5.22
C ALA A 265 6.03 -2.20 4.37
N GLY A 266 7.13 -1.72 4.95
CA GLY A 266 8.18 -0.99 4.25
C GLY A 266 9.10 -1.93 3.47
N LEU A 267 10.35 -1.53 3.28
CA LEU A 267 11.36 -2.37 2.62
C LEU A 267 11.79 -3.54 3.50
N TYR A 268 12.08 -3.26 4.79
CA TYR A 268 12.54 -4.23 5.79
C TYR A 268 11.90 -3.99 7.16
N SER A 269 10.81 -3.25 7.24
CA SER A 269 10.08 -2.97 8.47
C SER A 269 8.60 -3.22 8.28
N SER A 270 7.90 -3.49 9.35
CA SER A 270 6.45 -3.74 9.37
C SER A 270 5.77 -2.81 10.35
N LEU A 271 4.54 -2.45 10.02
CA LEU A 271 3.66 -1.60 10.80
C LEU A 271 2.28 -2.25 10.88
N ALA A 272 1.66 -2.27 12.03
CA ALA A 272 0.30 -2.77 12.18
C ALA A 272 -0.51 -1.96 13.20
N LEU A 273 -1.79 -1.85 12.93
CA LEU A 273 -2.78 -1.17 13.76
C LEU A 273 -3.71 -2.20 14.37
N LYS A 274 -4.01 -2.05 15.66
CA LYS A 274 -5.06 -2.83 16.33
C LYS A 274 -6.42 -2.12 16.29
N THR A 275 -7.46 -2.86 16.62
CA THR A 275 -8.84 -2.35 16.71
C THR A 275 -9.04 -1.31 17.81
N ASP A 276 -8.19 -1.32 18.84
CA ASP A 276 -8.15 -0.35 19.93
C ASP A 276 -7.44 0.97 19.54
N GLY A 277 -6.97 1.08 18.28
CA GLY A 277 -6.26 2.26 17.77
C GLY A 277 -4.79 2.34 18.17
N THR A 278 -4.21 1.32 18.83
CA THR A 278 -2.77 1.26 19.12
C THR A 278 -1.97 0.87 17.88
N LEU A 279 -0.79 1.49 17.72
CA LEU A 279 0.10 1.30 16.58
C LEU A 279 1.35 0.54 17.00
N TRP A 280 1.77 -0.44 16.17
CA TRP A 280 2.87 -1.34 16.44
C TRP A 280 3.82 -1.44 15.25
N SER A 281 5.13 -1.57 15.51
CA SER A 281 6.17 -1.66 14.48
C SER A 281 7.26 -2.66 14.87
N TRP A 282 7.94 -3.23 13.87
CA TRP A 282 9.06 -4.15 14.02
C TRP A 282 9.88 -4.26 12.73
N GLY A 283 11.04 -4.93 12.79
CA GLY A 283 11.99 -5.07 11.71
C GLY A 283 13.17 -4.12 11.83
N ARG A 284 13.72 -3.69 10.70
CA ARG A 284 14.87 -2.78 10.59
C ARG A 284 14.52 -1.36 11.06
N ASN A 285 15.49 -0.69 11.76
CA ASN A 285 15.27 0.62 12.35
C ASN A 285 16.44 1.63 12.18
N ASN A 286 17.36 1.42 11.26
CA ASN A 286 18.57 2.26 11.11
C ASN A 286 18.29 3.75 10.85
N TYR A 287 17.10 4.10 10.34
CA TYR A 287 16.65 5.46 10.06
C TYR A 287 15.56 5.94 11.03
N GLY A 288 15.29 5.18 12.11
CA GLY A 288 14.19 5.47 13.02
C GLY A 288 12.81 5.11 12.48
N GLN A 289 12.73 4.30 11.40
CA GLN A 289 11.46 3.97 10.72
C GLN A 289 10.47 3.18 11.58
N LEU A 290 10.86 2.67 12.73
CA LEU A 290 9.94 2.05 13.69
C LEU A 290 9.21 3.07 14.57
N GLY A 291 9.68 4.33 14.66
CA GLY A 291 9.02 5.37 15.45
C GLY A 291 9.14 5.21 16.97
N LEU A 292 10.13 4.44 17.45
CA LEU A 292 10.28 4.04 18.85
C LEU A 292 11.27 4.95 19.65
N GLY A 293 11.72 6.07 19.08
CA GLY A 293 12.66 6.98 19.71
C GLY A 293 14.12 6.52 19.68
N ASN A 294 14.42 5.43 18.95
CA ASN A 294 15.77 4.85 18.85
C ASN A 294 16.02 4.32 17.43
N ALA A 295 17.20 3.67 17.22
CA ALA A 295 17.58 3.06 15.95
C ALA A 295 17.78 1.52 16.07
N THR A 296 17.23 0.88 17.11
CA THR A 296 17.35 -0.56 17.36
C THR A 296 16.36 -1.35 16.52
N ASN A 297 16.83 -2.45 15.88
CA ASN A 297 15.98 -3.41 15.18
C ASN A 297 15.23 -4.28 16.19
N TYR A 298 13.98 -4.63 15.88
CA TYR A 298 13.16 -5.51 16.71
C TYR A 298 12.56 -6.64 15.89
N SER A 299 12.74 -7.89 16.32
CA SER A 299 12.17 -9.07 15.65
C SER A 299 10.76 -9.43 16.12
N SER A 300 10.21 -8.68 17.07
CA SER A 300 8.83 -8.84 17.58
C SER A 300 8.13 -7.47 17.59
N PRO A 301 6.79 -7.43 17.46
CA PRO A 301 6.04 -6.19 17.51
C PRO A 301 6.30 -5.36 18.77
N LYS A 302 6.58 -4.06 18.60
CA LYS A 302 6.72 -3.05 19.66
C LYS A 302 5.70 -1.95 19.47
N GLN A 303 5.01 -1.55 20.54
CA GLN A 303 4.03 -0.47 20.50
C GLN A 303 4.70 0.89 20.35
N ILE A 304 4.15 1.76 19.49
CA ILE A 304 4.60 3.14 19.29
C ILE A 304 3.84 4.05 20.24
N GLY A 305 4.48 4.44 21.34
CA GLY A 305 3.85 5.28 22.36
C GLY A 305 2.61 4.64 22.99
N ALA A 306 1.79 5.44 23.69
CA ALA A 306 0.58 4.99 24.38
C ALA A 306 -0.73 5.45 23.69
N LEU A 307 -0.66 6.14 22.53
CA LEU A 307 -1.85 6.68 21.86
C LEU A 307 -2.72 5.58 21.25
N THR A 308 -4.03 5.76 21.36
CA THR A 308 -5.08 4.88 20.82
C THR A 308 -5.91 5.55 19.72
N THR A 309 -5.37 6.61 19.10
CA THR A 309 -6.06 7.41 18.10
C THR A 309 -5.55 7.22 16.67
N TRP A 310 -4.66 6.26 16.43
CA TRP A 310 -4.16 5.96 15.12
C TRP A 310 -5.23 5.27 14.25
N SER A 311 -5.38 5.71 12.98
CA SER A 311 -6.50 5.25 12.16
C SER A 311 -6.12 4.77 10.76
N LYS A 312 -5.17 5.42 10.07
CA LYS A 312 -4.73 5.03 8.72
C LYS A 312 -3.21 4.99 8.67
N ILE A 313 -2.67 3.97 8.02
CA ILE A 313 -1.23 3.70 7.98
C ILE A 313 -0.76 3.52 6.54
N SER A 314 0.42 4.04 6.23
CA SER A 314 1.15 3.80 4.99
C SER A 314 2.64 3.73 5.29
N SER A 315 3.33 2.74 4.72
CA SER A 315 4.76 2.57 4.85
C SER A 315 5.34 2.10 3.53
N SER A 316 6.44 2.71 3.09
CA SER A 316 7.19 2.29 1.92
C SER A 316 8.65 2.71 2.07
N GLY A 317 9.59 1.93 1.51
CA GLY A 317 11.01 2.19 1.71
C GLY A 317 11.36 2.18 3.20
N TYR A 318 11.81 3.31 3.70
CA TYR A 318 12.19 3.55 5.09
C TYR A 318 11.40 4.69 5.74
N SER A 319 10.30 5.15 5.14
CA SER A 319 9.44 6.22 5.65
C SER A 319 8.05 5.70 5.99
N VAL A 320 7.43 6.32 6.98
CA VAL A 320 6.10 5.98 7.48
C VAL A 320 5.25 7.22 7.55
N GLN A 321 3.97 7.09 7.17
CA GLN A 321 2.94 8.10 7.32
C GLN A 321 1.70 7.50 7.95
N VAL A 322 1.14 8.19 8.92
CA VAL A 322 -0.03 7.73 9.66
C VAL A 322 -0.97 8.90 9.89
N ILE A 323 -2.26 8.66 9.79
CA ILE A 323 -3.30 9.64 10.13
C ILE A 323 -4.01 9.18 11.39
N LYS A 324 -4.25 10.12 12.30
CA LYS A 324 -5.08 9.93 13.49
C LYS A 324 -6.58 10.09 13.18
N THR A 325 -7.42 9.73 14.13
CA THR A 325 -8.89 9.90 14.03
C THR A 325 -9.33 11.36 13.95
N ASP A 326 -8.50 12.29 14.46
CA ASP A 326 -8.70 13.74 14.36
C ASP A 326 -8.30 14.34 13.00
N GLY A 327 -7.85 13.50 12.05
CA GLY A 327 -7.41 13.91 10.71
C GLY A 327 -6.01 14.51 10.67
N THR A 328 -5.25 14.56 11.77
CA THR A 328 -3.84 14.96 11.74
C THR A 328 -2.96 13.89 11.11
N MET A 329 -1.97 14.28 10.30
CA MET A 329 -0.99 13.37 9.70
C MET A 329 0.35 13.44 10.43
N TRP A 330 0.98 12.28 10.63
CA TRP A 330 2.24 12.11 11.33
C TRP A 330 3.19 11.29 10.46
N SER A 331 4.48 11.63 10.48
CA SER A 331 5.52 10.96 9.70
C SER A 331 6.80 10.76 10.49
N TRP A 332 7.56 9.71 10.14
CA TRP A 332 8.88 9.40 10.70
C TRP A 332 9.66 8.43 9.81
N GLY A 333 10.92 8.18 10.16
CA GLY A 333 11.87 7.35 9.39
C GLY A 333 12.84 8.20 8.59
N ASN A 334 13.24 7.69 7.43
CA ASN A 334 14.15 8.36 6.50
C ASN A 334 13.50 9.64 5.92
N ASN A 335 14.30 10.72 5.85
CA ASN A 335 13.89 12.02 5.31
C ASN A 335 14.93 12.65 4.37
N SER A 336 15.88 11.89 3.86
CA SER A 336 16.98 12.43 3.04
C SER A 336 16.52 13.17 1.77
N SER A 337 15.30 12.93 1.32
CA SER A 337 14.67 13.59 0.17
C SER A 337 13.50 14.52 0.55
N GLY A 338 13.30 14.79 1.85
CA GLY A 338 12.14 15.56 2.33
C GLY A 338 10.82 14.78 2.35
N GLN A 339 10.86 13.44 2.22
CA GLN A 339 9.68 12.58 2.10
C GLN A 339 8.78 12.53 3.33
N LEU A 340 9.24 13.05 4.49
CA LEU A 340 8.40 13.18 5.68
C LEU A 340 7.48 14.41 5.64
N GLY A 341 7.78 15.42 4.80
CA GLY A 341 6.96 16.62 4.66
C GLY A 341 7.08 17.61 5.81
N LEU A 342 8.21 17.60 6.56
CA LEU A 342 8.43 18.38 7.79
C LEU A 342 9.16 19.71 7.55
N GLY A 343 9.44 20.07 6.29
CA GLY A 343 10.16 21.30 5.94
C GLY A 343 11.68 21.17 5.92
N ASP A 344 12.21 20.01 6.25
CA ASP A 344 13.64 19.70 6.29
C ASP A 344 13.97 18.34 5.64
N ALA A 345 15.24 17.90 5.77
CA ALA A 345 15.71 16.58 5.30
C ALA A 345 16.29 15.73 6.45
N LEU A 346 15.88 15.96 7.71
CA LEU A 346 16.37 15.24 8.87
C LEU A 346 15.51 14.00 9.17
N ASN A 347 16.13 12.85 9.39
CA ASN A 347 15.46 11.64 9.81
C ASN A 347 14.76 11.83 11.17
N ARG A 348 13.65 11.12 11.39
CA ARG A 348 12.91 11.14 12.66
C ARG A 348 12.77 9.73 13.21
N SER A 349 13.19 9.51 14.44
CA SER A 349 13.04 8.23 15.16
C SER A 349 11.72 8.13 15.97
N SER A 350 10.96 9.22 16.03
CA SER A 350 9.65 9.30 16.69
C SER A 350 8.65 9.96 15.75
N PRO A 351 7.34 9.70 15.89
CA PRO A 351 6.31 10.38 15.13
C PRO A 351 6.36 11.90 15.29
N VAL A 352 6.36 12.65 14.16
CA VAL A 352 6.28 14.11 14.09
C VAL A 352 5.09 14.50 13.23
N GLN A 353 4.31 15.48 13.67
CA GLN A 353 3.12 15.95 12.94
C GLN A 353 3.52 16.72 11.68
N VAL A 354 2.84 16.45 10.57
CA VAL A 354 3.03 17.12 9.28
C VAL A 354 2.14 18.36 9.22
N GLY A 355 2.73 19.52 9.51
CA GLY A 355 1.98 20.79 9.58
C GLY A 355 0.87 20.79 10.63
N ALA A 356 -0.04 21.75 10.55
CA ALA A 356 -1.14 21.93 11.51
C ALA A 356 -2.51 21.48 10.98
N LEU A 357 -2.59 20.88 9.79
CA LEU A 357 -3.85 20.52 9.15
C LEU A 357 -4.47 19.27 9.78
N THR A 358 -5.79 19.25 9.90
CA THR A 358 -6.60 18.18 10.52
C THR A 358 -7.57 17.51 9.54
N THR A 359 -7.34 17.65 8.24
CA THR A 359 -8.25 17.15 7.19
C THR A 359 -7.59 16.13 6.26
N TRP A 360 -6.49 15.52 6.69
CA TRP A 360 -5.85 14.45 5.93
C TRP A 360 -6.71 13.17 5.95
N SER A 361 -6.94 12.59 4.77
CA SER A 361 -7.85 11.45 4.62
C SER A 361 -7.20 10.18 4.10
N MET A 362 -6.14 10.27 3.29
CA MET A 362 -5.48 9.09 2.72
C MET A 362 -3.98 9.34 2.54
N PRO A 363 -3.11 8.68 3.32
CA PRO A 363 -1.66 8.75 3.14
C PRO A 363 -1.20 7.67 2.16
N SER A 364 -0.17 7.96 1.33
CA SER A 364 0.50 6.98 0.49
C SER A 364 1.99 7.29 0.40
N SER A 365 2.82 6.48 1.05
CA SER A 365 4.28 6.57 1.00
C SER A 365 4.83 5.86 -0.24
N GLY A 366 5.62 6.56 -1.05
CA GLY A 366 6.28 6.04 -2.25
C GLY A 366 7.72 5.55 -2.01
N GLY A 367 8.25 5.71 -0.80
CA GLY A 367 9.65 5.46 -0.44
C GLY A 367 10.37 6.78 -0.26
N ASP A 368 10.84 7.40 -1.33
CA ASP A 368 11.55 8.70 -1.30
C ASP A 368 10.61 9.90 -1.57
N PHE A 369 9.35 9.68 -1.75
CA PHE A 369 8.31 10.70 -1.89
C PHE A 369 7.01 10.26 -1.25
N SER A 370 6.06 11.16 -1.16
CA SER A 370 4.80 10.94 -0.50
C SER A 370 3.67 11.61 -1.22
N LEU A 371 2.51 10.98 -1.20
CA LEU A 371 1.24 11.53 -1.63
C LEU A 371 0.22 11.47 -0.50
N ALA A 372 -0.72 12.41 -0.47
CA ALA A 372 -1.86 12.31 0.42
C ALA A 372 -3.07 13.03 -0.18
N ILE A 373 -4.27 12.57 0.20
CA ILE A 373 -5.53 13.27 -0.07
C ILE A 373 -5.93 14.03 1.18
N LYS A 374 -6.40 15.26 0.97
CA LYS A 374 -6.95 16.15 2.00
C LYS A 374 -8.38 16.49 1.64
N THR A 375 -9.33 16.22 2.53
CA THR A 375 -10.76 16.53 2.39
C THR A 375 -11.15 17.79 3.14
#